data_dec79393195f2de83ff19154bac3611a
#
_entry.id   dec79393195f2de83ff19154bac3611a
#
_cell.length_a   1.000
_cell.length_b   1.000
_cell.length_c   1.000
_cell.angle_alpha   90.00
_cell.angle_beta   90.00
_cell.angle_gamma   90.00
#
_symmetry.space_group_name_H-M   'P 1'
#
loop_
_entity.id
_entity.type
_entity.pdbx_description
1 polymer ?
#
loop_
_entity_poly.entity_id
_entity_poly.type
_entity_poly.pdbx_seq_one_letter_code
_entity_poly.pdbx_strand_id
1 'polypeptide(L)' 'MEQQTNNPLHGKRIEQILKELVAYYGWEHLGHKIQIGCFRNNPSIGSSLTFLRRTNWAKSEVEALYIEMYRKEQAVKNTN' A
#
# COMPACT_ATOMS: atom_id res chain seq x y z
N MET A 1 -19.54 -5.67 -12.44
CA MET A 1 -20.31 -4.51 -12.51
C MET A 1 -19.53 -3.28 -12.20
N GLU A 2 -20.22 -2.23 -12.10
CA GLU A 2 -19.56 -0.95 -11.93
C GLU A 2 -18.86 -0.80 -10.62
N GLN A 3 -19.26 -1.53 -9.62
CA GLN A 3 -18.57 -1.41 -8.36
C GLN A 3 -17.11 -1.70 -8.49
N GLN A 4 -16.75 -2.53 -9.42
CA GLN A 4 -15.36 -2.90 -9.54
C GLN A 4 -14.51 -1.78 -10.03
N THR A 5 -15.09 -0.91 -10.78
CA THR A 5 -14.31 0.22 -11.29
C THR A 5 -13.98 1.20 -10.20
N ASN A 6 -14.67 1.11 -9.04
CA ASN A 6 -14.40 2.01 -7.93
C ASN A 6 -13.45 1.42 -6.91
N ASN A 7 -13.01 0.20 -7.12
CA ASN A 7 -12.11 -0.44 -6.18
C ASN A 7 -10.68 -0.04 -6.52
N PRO A 8 -9.99 0.68 -5.62
CA PRO A 8 -8.64 1.13 -5.94
C PRO A 8 -7.64 -0.01 -6.13
N LEU A 9 -7.98 -1.20 -5.68
CA LEU A 9 -7.09 -2.35 -5.86
C LEU A 9 -7.34 -3.10 -7.16
N HIS A 10 -8.40 -2.75 -7.85
CA HIS A 10 -8.78 -3.49 -9.05
C HIS A 10 -7.70 -3.40 -10.11
N GLY A 11 -7.22 -4.55 -10.56
CA GLY A 11 -6.23 -4.60 -11.61
C GLY A 11 -4.81 -4.25 -11.17
N LYS A 12 -4.59 -3.97 -9.90
CA LYS A 12 -3.26 -3.61 -9.41
C LYS A 12 -2.60 -4.79 -8.75
N ARG A 13 -1.31 -4.94 -9.03
CA ARG A 13 -0.51 -5.96 -8.38
C ARG A 13 0.07 -5.42 -7.09
N ILE A 14 0.40 -6.33 -6.19
CA ILE A 14 0.95 -5.93 -4.90
C ILE A 14 2.24 -5.13 -5.07
N GLU A 15 3.01 -5.42 -6.10
CA GLU A 15 4.24 -4.66 -6.36
C GLU A 15 3.92 -3.19 -6.63
N GLN A 16 2.94 -2.94 -7.47
CA GLN A 16 2.57 -1.56 -7.80
C GLN A 16 1.99 -0.85 -6.59
N ILE A 17 1.15 -1.55 -5.84
CA ILE A 17 0.55 -1.00 -4.63
C ILE A 17 1.65 -0.57 -3.66
N LEU A 18 2.63 -1.43 -3.46
CA LEU A 18 3.71 -1.12 -2.54
C LEU A 18 4.53 0.07 -3.03
N LYS A 19 4.84 0.10 -4.32
CA LYS A 19 5.62 1.20 -4.85
C LYS A 19 4.91 2.54 -4.67
N GLU A 20 3.62 2.56 -4.87
CA GLU A 20 2.85 3.78 -4.69
C GLU A 20 2.80 4.20 -3.24
N LEU A 21 2.68 3.24 -2.33
CA LEU A 21 2.69 3.56 -0.91
C LEU A 21 4.04 4.12 -0.47
N VAL A 22 5.11 3.55 -0.97
CA VAL A 22 6.44 4.04 -0.63
C VAL A 22 6.63 5.45 -1.17
N ALA A 23 6.16 5.70 -2.37
CA ALA A 23 6.25 7.03 -2.95
C ALA A 23 5.46 8.06 -2.16
N TYR A 24 4.33 7.64 -1.62
CA TYR A 24 3.46 8.55 -0.90
C TYR A 24 3.93 8.80 0.53
N TYR A 25 4.24 7.72 1.26
CA TYR A 25 4.60 7.83 2.68
C TYR A 25 6.10 7.85 2.93
N GLY A 26 6.87 7.17 2.10
CA GLY A 26 8.27 6.91 2.43
C GLY A 26 8.38 5.69 3.32
N TRP A 27 9.55 5.06 3.31
CA TRP A 27 9.75 3.84 4.07
C TRP A 27 9.58 4.04 5.57
N GLU A 28 10.10 5.15 6.09
CA GLU A 28 10.03 5.38 7.52
C GLU A 28 8.60 5.49 8.00
N HIS A 29 7.81 6.28 7.32
CA HIS A 29 6.42 6.47 7.69
C HIS A 29 5.64 5.17 7.50
N LEU A 30 5.93 4.48 6.41
CA LEU A 30 5.26 3.21 6.14
C LEU A 30 5.55 2.20 7.24
N GLY A 31 6.79 2.17 7.74
CA GLY A 31 7.15 1.28 8.82
C GLY A 31 6.48 1.61 10.14
N HIS A 32 6.08 2.87 10.32
CA HIS A 32 5.30 3.25 11.50
C HIS A 32 3.86 2.77 11.38
N LYS A 33 3.33 2.79 10.17
CA LYS A 33 1.94 2.40 9.97
C LYS A 33 1.77 0.88 9.96
N ILE A 34 2.73 0.18 9.38
CA ILE A 34 2.73 -1.28 9.34
C ILE A 34 4.08 -1.71 9.85
N GLN A 35 4.10 -2.17 11.09
CA GLN A 35 5.36 -2.40 11.79
C GLN A 35 5.87 -3.81 11.51
N ILE A 36 6.46 -3.98 10.35
CA ILE A 36 7.08 -5.24 9.95
C ILE A 36 8.54 -4.96 9.61
N GLY A 37 9.37 -5.96 9.83
CA GLY A 37 10.81 -5.79 9.70
C GLY A 37 11.25 -5.35 8.33
N CYS A 38 10.60 -5.85 7.29
CA CYS A 38 11.02 -5.53 5.93
C CYS A 38 10.76 -4.07 5.56
N PHE A 39 9.96 -3.36 6.33
CA PHE A 39 9.76 -1.93 6.11
C PHE A 39 10.68 -1.09 6.98
N ARG A 40 11.29 -1.69 8.00
CA ARG A 40 12.04 -0.93 8.99
C ARG A 40 13.53 -1.18 8.93
N ASN A 41 13.96 -2.34 8.46
CA ASN A 41 15.37 -2.71 8.43
C ASN A 41 15.82 -2.84 6.99
N ASN A 42 16.65 -1.91 6.53
CA ASN A 42 17.14 -1.92 5.15
C ASN A 42 16.02 -2.20 4.16
N PRO A 43 14.98 -1.35 4.16
CA PRO A 43 13.82 -1.64 3.35
C PRO A 43 14.12 -1.60 1.87
N SER A 44 13.48 -2.50 1.14
CA SER A 44 13.53 -2.51 -0.30
C SER A 44 12.25 -3.11 -0.84
N ILE A 45 11.94 -2.79 -2.07
CA ILE A 45 10.74 -3.33 -2.72
C ILE A 45 10.84 -4.85 -2.79
N GLY A 46 11.99 -5.37 -3.19
CA GLY A 46 12.14 -6.81 -3.37
C GLY A 46 11.93 -7.60 -2.09
N SER A 47 12.61 -7.21 -1.02
CA SER A 47 12.49 -7.96 0.23
C SER A 47 11.09 -7.84 0.80
N SER A 48 10.48 -6.67 0.65
CA SER A 48 9.12 -6.47 1.13
C SER A 48 8.14 -7.33 0.36
N LEU A 49 8.29 -7.41 -0.94
CA LEU A 49 7.39 -8.24 -1.75
C LEU A 49 7.51 -9.70 -1.37
N THR A 50 8.73 -10.16 -1.12
CA THR A 50 8.93 -11.56 -0.71
C THR A 50 8.16 -11.84 0.56
N PHE A 51 8.25 -10.94 1.52
CA PHE A 51 7.55 -11.12 2.80
C PHE A 51 6.03 -11.06 2.60
N LEU A 52 5.57 -10.07 1.84
CA LEU A 52 4.14 -9.88 1.68
C LEU A 52 3.47 -11.03 0.93
N ARG A 53 4.20 -11.63 -0.02
CA ARG A 53 3.64 -12.73 -0.78
C ARG A 53 3.45 -13.97 0.06
N ARG A 54 4.20 -14.09 1.15
CA ARG A 54 4.11 -15.23 2.03
C ARG A 54 3.29 -14.96 3.29
N THR A 55 2.97 -13.70 3.54
CA THR A 55 2.35 -13.33 4.81
C THR A 55 1.03 -12.61 4.52
N ASN A 56 -0.04 -13.39 4.54
CA ASN A 56 -1.33 -12.89 4.11
C ASN A 56 -1.83 -11.70 4.93
N TRP A 57 -1.64 -11.75 6.24
CA TRP A 57 -2.14 -10.65 7.06
C TRP A 57 -1.41 -9.34 6.75
N ALA A 58 -0.12 -9.43 6.44
CA ALA A 58 0.65 -8.23 6.12
C ALA A 58 0.22 -7.67 4.77
N LYS A 59 -0.03 -8.55 3.82
CA LYS A 59 -0.52 -8.14 2.53
C LYS A 59 -1.86 -7.40 2.67
N SER A 60 -2.74 -7.94 3.54
CA SER A 60 -4.03 -7.29 3.77
C SER A 60 -3.86 -5.91 4.38
N GLU A 61 -2.89 -5.76 5.29
CA GLU A 61 -2.64 -4.45 5.89
C GLU A 61 -2.15 -3.45 4.86
N VAL A 62 -1.29 -3.91 3.96
CA VAL A 62 -0.79 -3.04 2.90
C VAL A 62 -1.92 -2.60 1.98
N GLU A 63 -2.79 -3.53 1.64
CA GLU A 63 -3.91 -3.20 0.77
C GLU A 63 -4.88 -2.23 1.44
N ALA A 64 -5.13 -2.43 2.73
CA ALA A 64 -6.01 -1.53 3.46
C ALA A 64 -5.42 -0.12 3.53
N LEU A 65 -4.11 -0.04 3.75
CA LEU A 65 -3.46 1.25 3.80
C LEU A 65 -3.49 1.94 2.44
N TYR A 66 -3.36 1.15 1.38
CA TYR A 66 -3.44 1.72 0.04
C TYR A 66 -4.82 2.32 -0.23
N ILE A 67 -5.86 1.63 0.20
CA ILE A 67 -7.22 2.15 0.02
C ILE A 67 -7.38 3.45 0.81
N GLU A 68 -6.85 3.50 2.01
CA GLU A 68 -6.93 4.71 2.82
C GLU A 68 -6.21 5.87 2.14
N MET A 69 -5.01 5.61 1.63
CA MET A 69 -4.25 6.63 0.91
C MET A 69 -5.01 7.13 -0.31
N TYR A 70 -5.57 6.19 -1.07
CA TYR A 70 -6.29 6.54 -2.27
C TYR A 70 -7.49 7.43 -1.97
N ARG A 71 -8.21 7.11 -0.91
CA ARG A 71 -9.37 7.90 -0.53
C ARG A 71 -8.97 9.30 -0.08
N LYS A 72 -7.84 9.41 0.61
CA LYS A 72 -7.36 10.73 1.02
C LYS A 72 -7.01 11.58 -0.18
N GLU A 73 -6.37 10.99 -1.17
CA GLU A 73 -6.03 11.74 -2.36
C GLU A 73 -7.27 12.17 -3.12
N GLN A 74 -8.27 11.29 -3.18
CA GLN A 74 -9.50 11.64 -3.87
C GLN A 74 -10.23 12.74 -3.16
N ALA A 75 -10.24 12.70 -1.83
CA ALA A 75 -10.90 13.74 -1.05
C ALA A 75 -10.25 15.10 -1.30
N VAL A 76 -8.93 15.13 -1.36
CA VAL A 76 -8.23 16.39 -1.62
C VAL A 76 -8.58 16.91 -3.00
N LYS A 77 -8.61 16.02 -3.98
CA LYS A 77 -8.94 16.45 -5.34
C LYS A 77 -10.36 16.95 -5.46
N ASN A 78 -11.25 16.44 -4.64
CA ASN A 78 -12.66 16.80 -4.72
C ASN A 78 -13.02 17.95 -3.83
N THR A 79 -12.06 18.55 -3.16
CA THR A 79 -12.34 19.60 -2.20
C THR A 79 -12.61 20.94 -2.86
N ASN A 80 -12.33 21.07 -4.07
CA ASN A 80 -12.54 22.36 -4.72
C ASN A 80 -13.97 22.70 -4.88
#